data_97a78659db7e16072e91e00378299528
#
_entry.id   97a78659db7e16072e91e00378299528
#
_cell.length_a   1.000
_cell.length_b   1.000
_cell.length_c   1.000
_cell.angle_alpha   90.00
_cell.angle_beta   90.00
_cell.angle_gamma   90.00
#
_symmetry.space_group_name_H-M   'P 1'
#
loop_
_entity.id
_entity.type
_entity.pdbx_description
1 polymer ?
#
loop_
_entity_poly.entity_id
_entity_poly.type
_entity_poly.pdbx_seq_one_letter_code
_entity_poly.pdbx_strand_id
1 'polypeptide(L)'
;RSIELMLKFLKHDLKNVPSYGYALQKRELPEAKAPKPLPRSTPEAEGIRSDAVLRFYEAVSAEADSIAAHAMLVMRHGKVIAEGAWAPYRLDVPHMLYSMSKSVTGTAVGIAVDEGLLSLEERLADLFPELVTPTQAKVIKNMTVRHLLTMSTGCRFNEIGSMLDENWAKMFLESLPKFEPGTAFEYNSLNTYMLAAILARRTGQTLVDYLRPRLFEPLGIERFQWETCPQGVEKGG
;
A
#
# COMPACT_ATOMS: atom_id res chain seq x y z
N ARG A 1 26.98 9.58 -1.86
CA ARG A 1 26.33 8.29 -2.29
C ARG A 1 25.27 8.51 -3.36
N SER A 2 24.23 9.34 -3.14
CA SER A 2 23.15 9.57 -4.13
C SER A 2 23.65 10.20 -5.44
N ILE A 3 24.56 11.16 -5.36
CA ILE A 3 25.18 11.82 -6.53
C ILE A 3 26.06 10.82 -7.30
N GLU A 4 26.83 10.00 -6.61
CA GLU A 4 27.69 8.99 -7.22
C GLU A 4 26.86 7.94 -7.98
N LEU A 5 25.74 7.51 -7.42
CA LEU A 5 24.84 6.57 -8.09
C LEU A 5 24.16 7.20 -9.30
N MET A 6 23.69 8.45 -9.18
CA MET A 6 23.13 9.20 -10.30
C MET A 6 24.15 9.34 -11.44
N LEU A 7 25.42 9.59 -11.11
CA LEU A 7 26.50 9.64 -12.12
C LEU A 7 26.78 8.28 -12.76
N LYS A 8 26.65 7.17 -12.03
CA LYS A 8 26.75 5.80 -12.58
C LYS A 8 25.58 5.49 -13.53
N PHE A 9 24.35 5.85 -13.17
CA PHE A 9 23.19 5.74 -14.05
C PHE A 9 23.35 6.55 -15.34
N LEU A 10 23.78 7.81 -15.23
CA LEU A 10 24.01 8.68 -16.39
C LEU A 10 25.13 8.17 -17.30
N LYS A 11 26.11 7.45 -16.75
CA LYS A 11 27.23 6.86 -17.51
C LYS A 11 26.95 5.44 -18.01
N HIS A 12 25.74 4.90 -17.77
CA HIS A 12 25.38 3.50 -18.04
C HIS A 12 26.34 2.47 -17.41
N ASP A 13 27.08 2.87 -16.36
CA ASP A 13 27.97 2.00 -15.61
C ASP A 13 27.21 1.29 -14.48
N LEU A 14 26.45 0.27 -14.86
CA LEU A 14 25.65 -0.52 -13.95
C LEU A 14 26.43 -1.68 -13.30
N LYS A 15 27.70 -1.88 -13.65
CA LYS A 15 28.49 -3.03 -13.19
C LYS A 15 28.85 -3.01 -11.72
N ASN A 16 28.79 -1.86 -11.07
CA ASN A 16 29.13 -1.68 -9.65
C ASN A 16 28.03 -0.93 -8.87
N VAL A 17 26.80 -1.01 -9.33
CA VAL A 17 25.67 -0.58 -8.52
C VAL A 17 25.48 -1.64 -7.44
N PRO A 18 25.54 -1.28 -6.13
CA PRO A 18 25.21 -2.23 -5.09
C PRO A 18 23.79 -2.74 -5.35
N SER A 19 23.66 -3.91 -5.95
CA SER A 19 22.41 -4.64 -5.90
C SER A 19 22.26 -5.07 -4.44
N TYR A 20 21.45 -4.37 -3.68
CA TYR A 20 20.92 -5.00 -2.49
C TYR A 20 20.18 -6.22 -3.02
N GLY A 21 20.76 -7.38 -2.76
CA GLY A 21 20.14 -8.64 -3.12
C GLY A 21 18.84 -8.74 -2.37
N TYR A 22 17.79 -8.15 -2.91
CA TYR A 22 16.44 -8.56 -2.56
C TYR A 22 16.40 -10.04 -2.90
N ALA A 23 16.61 -10.88 -1.89
CA ALA A 23 16.11 -12.21 -1.97
C ALA A 23 14.61 -12.03 -2.15
N LEU A 24 14.17 -12.00 -3.41
CA LEU A 24 12.78 -12.20 -3.74
C LEU A 24 12.41 -13.47 -3.00
N GLN A 25 11.80 -13.32 -1.83
CA GLN A 25 11.18 -14.43 -1.17
C GLN A 25 10.14 -14.88 -2.18
N LYS A 26 10.44 -15.95 -2.91
CA LYS A 26 9.44 -16.68 -3.67
C LYS A 26 8.47 -17.23 -2.63
N ARG A 27 7.54 -16.39 -2.18
CA ARG A 27 6.37 -16.84 -1.48
C ARG A 27 5.53 -17.51 -2.56
N GLU A 28 5.51 -18.82 -2.57
CA GLU A 28 4.54 -19.55 -3.38
C GLU A 28 3.16 -19.07 -2.93
N LEU A 29 2.38 -18.61 -3.89
CA LEU A 29 0.98 -18.28 -3.61
C LEU A 29 0.31 -19.58 -3.13
N PRO A 30 -0.41 -19.58 -2.00
CA PRO A 30 -1.13 -20.75 -1.54
C PRO A 30 -2.01 -21.30 -2.67
N GLU A 31 -2.15 -22.62 -2.74
CA GLU A 31 -3.14 -23.20 -3.64
C GLU A 31 -4.51 -22.57 -3.39
N ALA A 32 -5.19 -22.17 -4.46
CA ALA A 32 -6.51 -21.58 -4.33
C ALA A 32 -7.47 -22.66 -3.83
N LYS A 33 -7.84 -22.61 -2.57
CA LYS A 33 -9.12 -23.19 -2.18
C LYS A 33 -10.20 -22.48 -2.98
N ALA A 34 -11.24 -23.20 -3.42
CA ALA A 34 -12.33 -22.59 -4.16
C ALA A 34 -12.84 -21.37 -3.36
N PRO A 35 -12.71 -20.14 -3.91
CA PRO A 35 -13.09 -18.96 -3.16
C PRO A 35 -14.58 -19.04 -2.84
N LYS A 36 -14.97 -18.60 -1.66
CA LYS A 36 -16.38 -18.43 -1.34
C LYS A 36 -16.96 -17.40 -2.32
N PRO A 37 -17.88 -17.77 -3.20
CA PRO A 37 -18.33 -16.87 -4.24
C PRO A 37 -19.06 -15.67 -3.59
N LEU A 38 -18.78 -14.47 -4.10
CA LEU A 38 -19.55 -13.29 -3.74
C LEU A 38 -21.03 -13.50 -4.13
N PRO A 39 -21.99 -12.98 -3.35
CA PRO A 39 -23.40 -13.02 -3.72
C PRO A 39 -23.62 -12.43 -5.11
N ARG A 40 -24.46 -13.06 -5.92
CA ARG A 40 -24.70 -12.68 -7.32
C ARG A 40 -26.17 -12.36 -7.56
N SER A 41 -26.42 -11.48 -8.51
CA SER A 41 -27.76 -11.11 -8.98
C SER A 41 -27.70 -10.73 -10.46
N THR A 42 -28.87 -10.46 -11.06
CA THR A 42 -28.93 -9.85 -12.39
C THR A 42 -28.99 -8.31 -12.25
N PRO A 43 -28.53 -7.56 -13.25
CA PRO A 43 -28.67 -6.11 -13.25
C PRO A 43 -30.12 -5.66 -13.02
N GLU A 44 -31.10 -6.30 -13.70
CA GLU A 44 -32.51 -5.96 -13.62
C GLU A 44 -33.09 -6.19 -12.22
N ALA A 45 -32.73 -7.27 -11.55
CA ALA A 45 -33.18 -7.54 -10.18
C ALA A 45 -32.67 -6.49 -9.18
N GLU A 46 -31.56 -5.85 -9.50
CA GLU A 46 -30.95 -4.79 -8.70
C GLU A 46 -31.27 -3.39 -9.24
N GLY A 47 -32.22 -3.27 -10.18
CA GLY A 47 -32.71 -1.99 -10.71
C GLY A 47 -31.76 -1.30 -11.69
N ILE A 48 -30.91 -2.05 -12.37
CA ILE A 48 -30.04 -1.57 -13.45
C ILE A 48 -30.38 -2.34 -14.73
N ARG A 49 -30.41 -1.66 -15.85
CA ARG A 49 -30.63 -2.29 -17.14
C ARG A 49 -29.36 -2.98 -17.64
N SER A 50 -29.44 -4.22 -18.10
CA SER A 50 -28.29 -4.97 -18.66
C SER A 50 -27.67 -4.23 -19.85
N ASP A 51 -28.47 -3.57 -20.69
CA ASP A 51 -27.95 -2.78 -21.81
C ASP A 51 -27.09 -1.60 -21.38
N ALA A 52 -27.34 -1.03 -20.21
CA ALA A 52 -26.48 0.02 -19.65
C ALA A 52 -25.12 -0.53 -19.19
N VAL A 53 -25.13 -1.71 -18.59
CA VAL A 53 -23.89 -2.42 -18.20
C VAL A 53 -23.10 -2.81 -19.46
N LEU A 54 -23.77 -3.30 -20.48
CA LEU A 54 -23.14 -3.68 -21.75
C LEU A 54 -22.49 -2.47 -22.45
N ARG A 55 -23.22 -1.36 -22.56
CA ARG A 55 -22.65 -0.12 -23.13
C ARG A 55 -21.43 0.37 -22.35
N PHE A 56 -21.43 0.26 -21.02
CA PHE A 56 -20.26 0.61 -20.21
C PHE A 56 -19.09 -0.31 -20.55
N TYR A 57 -19.33 -1.62 -20.60
CA TYR A 57 -18.30 -2.59 -20.98
C TYR A 57 -17.74 -2.35 -22.38
N GLU A 58 -18.60 -2.08 -23.35
CA GLU A 58 -18.20 -1.75 -24.72
C GLU A 58 -17.38 -0.46 -24.79
N ALA A 59 -17.77 0.58 -24.05
CA ALA A 59 -17.00 1.83 -23.99
C ALA A 59 -15.60 1.62 -23.38
N VAL A 60 -15.50 0.84 -22.31
CA VAL A 60 -14.20 0.48 -21.74
C VAL A 60 -13.39 -0.38 -22.71
N SER A 61 -14.05 -1.31 -23.42
CA SER A 61 -13.39 -2.21 -24.38
C SER A 61 -12.82 -1.44 -25.57
N ALA A 62 -13.50 -0.38 -26.02
CA ALA A 62 -13.02 0.47 -27.11
C ALA A 62 -11.69 1.19 -26.78
N GLU A 63 -11.44 1.44 -25.49
CA GLU A 63 -10.26 2.12 -24.99
C GLU A 63 -9.33 1.18 -24.19
N ALA A 64 -9.59 -0.13 -24.19
CA ALA A 64 -8.94 -1.08 -23.28
C ALA A 64 -7.40 -1.05 -23.36
N ASP A 65 -6.84 -0.91 -24.56
CA ASP A 65 -5.41 -0.85 -24.76
C ASP A 65 -4.82 0.48 -24.26
N SER A 66 -5.52 1.60 -24.46
CA SER A 66 -5.06 2.92 -24.04
C SER A 66 -5.09 3.12 -22.53
N ILE A 67 -6.08 2.54 -21.85
CA ILE A 67 -6.24 2.62 -20.39
C ILE A 67 -5.66 1.41 -19.64
N ALA A 68 -5.11 0.43 -20.36
CA ALA A 68 -4.63 -0.84 -19.82
C ALA A 68 -5.66 -1.52 -18.90
N ALA A 69 -6.90 -1.70 -19.41
CA ALA A 69 -7.97 -2.33 -18.64
C ALA A 69 -7.68 -3.80 -18.36
N HIS A 70 -7.69 -4.20 -17.08
CA HIS A 70 -7.43 -5.57 -16.66
C HIS A 70 -8.73 -6.35 -16.43
N ALA A 71 -9.56 -5.84 -15.54
CA ALA A 71 -10.80 -6.49 -15.15
C ALA A 71 -11.81 -5.46 -14.64
N MET A 72 -13.07 -5.82 -14.70
CA MET A 72 -14.19 -5.05 -14.20
C MET A 72 -15.07 -5.93 -13.31
N LEU A 73 -15.51 -5.40 -12.20
CA LEU A 73 -16.52 -6.01 -11.35
C LEU A 73 -17.49 -4.92 -10.90
N VAL A 74 -18.78 -5.13 -11.18
CA VAL A 74 -19.85 -4.22 -10.78
C VAL A 74 -20.68 -4.86 -9.70
N MET A 75 -20.78 -4.16 -8.57
CA MET A 75 -21.60 -4.59 -7.43
C MET A 75 -22.71 -3.59 -7.14
N ARG A 76 -23.87 -4.11 -6.75
CA ARG A 76 -24.97 -3.32 -6.22
C ARG A 76 -25.68 -4.07 -5.13
N HIS A 77 -26.06 -3.40 -4.06
CA HIS A 77 -26.69 -3.96 -2.86
C HIS A 77 -25.95 -5.20 -2.31
N GLY A 78 -24.61 -5.19 -2.37
CA GLY A 78 -23.76 -6.29 -1.92
C GLY A 78 -23.70 -7.50 -2.85
N LYS A 79 -24.25 -7.41 -4.06
CA LYS A 79 -24.27 -8.52 -5.04
C LYS A 79 -23.54 -8.13 -6.31
N VAL A 80 -22.80 -9.08 -6.88
CA VAL A 80 -22.15 -8.93 -8.20
C VAL A 80 -23.22 -9.03 -9.27
N ILE A 81 -23.35 -7.99 -10.09
CA ILE A 81 -24.32 -7.91 -11.20
C ILE A 81 -23.66 -7.98 -12.58
N ALA A 82 -22.35 -7.72 -12.65
CA ALA A 82 -21.56 -7.91 -13.86
C ALA A 82 -20.08 -8.05 -13.49
N GLU A 83 -19.37 -8.83 -14.30
CA GLU A 83 -17.92 -8.94 -14.24
C GLU A 83 -17.37 -9.31 -15.60
N GLY A 84 -16.12 -8.93 -15.86
CA GLY A 84 -15.40 -9.24 -17.08
C GLY A 84 -13.92 -8.95 -16.96
N ALA A 85 -13.14 -9.47 -17.90
CA ALA A 85 -11.71 -9.19 -17.99
C ALA A 85 -11.29 -9.00 -19.45
N TRP A 86 -10.22 -8.25 -19.68
CA TRP A 86 -9.62 -8.05 -21.00
C TRP A 86 -8.32 -8.86 -21.11
N ALA A 87 -8.15 -9.57 -22.22
CA ALA A 87 -6.93 -10.34 -22.46
C ALA A 87 -5.69 -9.42 -22.41
N PRO A 88 -4.57 -9.86 -21.85
CA PRO A 88 -4.28 -11.22 -21.34
C PRO A 88 -4.76 -11.49 -19.90
N TYR A 89 -5.46 -10.55 -19.28
CA TYR A 89 -5.90 -10.68 -17.89
C TYR A 89 -7.13 -11.57 -17.74
N ARG A 90 -7.31 -12.08 -16.53
CA ARG A 90 -8.41 -12.97 -16.14
C ARG A 90 -8.83 -12.64 -14.70
N LEU A 91 -10.07 -12.94 -14.35
CA LEU A 91 -10.61 -12.69 -13.00
C LEU A 91 -9.98 -13.55 -11.90
N ASP A 92 -9.39 -14.68 -12.27
CA ASP A 92 -8.80 -15.66 -11.34
C ASP A 92 -7.28 -15.49 -11.13
N VAL A 93 -6.68 -14.44 -11.68
CA VAL A 93 -5.27 -14.13 -11.47
C VAL A 93 -5.10 -12.94 -10.55
N PRO A 94 -4.06 -12.92 -9.68
CA PRO A 94 -3.75 -11.76 -8.87
C PRO A 94 -3.36 -10.57 -9.73
N HIS A 95 -3.86 -9.39 -9.36
CA HIS A 95 -3.51 -8.11 -9.97
C HIS A 95 -2.70 -7.25 -9.00
N MET A 96 -1.80 -6.45 -9.54
CA MET A 96 -1.12 -5.44 -8.73
C MET A 96 -2.12 -4.35 -8.34
N LEU A 97 -2.28 -4.16 -7.04
CA LEU A 97 -3.22 -3.17 -6.49
C LEU A 97 -2.63 -1.77 -6.41
N TYR A 98 -1.28 -1.65 -6.49
CA TYR A 98 -0.61 -0.36 -6.29
C TYR A 98 -1.15 0.36 -5.05
N SER A 99 -1.47 1.63 -5.17
CA SER A 99 -1.93 2.46 -4.05
C SER A 99 -3.30 2.10 -3.48
N MET A 100 -4.06 1.21 -4.10
CA MET A 100 -5.24 0.63 -3.43
C MET A 100 -4.87 -0.12 -2.15
N SER A 101 -3.66 -0.67 -2.07
CA SER A 101 -3.12 -1.32 -0.88
C SER A 101 -3.09 -0.40 0.35
N LYS A 102 -3.01 0.93 0.15
CA LYS A 102 -3.05 1.92 1.23
C LYS A 102 -4.35 1.90 2.02
N SER A 103 -5.47 1.55 1.38
CA SER A 103 -6.75 1.36 2.05
C SER A 103 -6.71 0.18 3.03
N VAL A 104 -6.02 -0.89 2.67
CA VAL A 104 -5.82 -2.05 3.55
C VAL A 104 -4.94 -1.68 4.74
N THR A 105 -3.86 -0.95 4.52
CA THR A 105 -3.00 -0.43 5.60
C THR A 105 -3.76 0.53 6.52
N GLY A 106 -4.57 1.43 5.95
CA GLY A 106 -5.42 2.32 6.73
C GLY A 106 -6.45 1.57 7.58
N THR A 107 -7.04 0.50 7.03
CA THR A 107 -7.94 -0.40 7.78
C THR A 107 -7.22 -1.06 8.94
N ALA A 108 -5.99 -1.53 8.75
CA ALA A 108 -5.19 -2.11 9.84
C ALA A 108 -4.93 -1.11 10.98
N VAL A 109 -4.63 0.14 10.63
CA VAL A 109 -4.49 1.22 11.63
C VAL A 109 -5.81 1.45 12.37
N GLY A 110 -6.94 1.48 11.65
CA GLY A 110 -8.26 1.64 12.27
C GLY A 110 -8.58 0.53 13.28
N ILE A 111 -8.30 -0.73 12.92
CA ILE A 111 -8.45 -1.88 13.82
C ILE A 111 -7.54 -1.75 15.05
N ALA A 112 -6.27 -1.35 14.84
CA ALA A 112 -5.33 -1.19 15.96
C ALA A 112 -5.74 -0.07 16.92
N VAL A 113 -6.37 0.99 16.42
CA VAL A 113 -6.95 2.06 17.25
C VAL A 113 -8.14 1.54 18.02
N ASP A 114 -9.04 0.79 17.40
CA ASP A 114 -10.21 0.19 18.04
C ASP A 114 -9.82 -0.83 19.14
N GLU A 115 -8.75 -1.59 18.91
CA GLU A 115 -8.16 -2.51 19.88
C GLU A 115 -7.35 -1.79 20.99
N GLY A 116 -7.22 -0.47 20.95
CA GLY A 116 -6.45 0.31 21.94
C GLY A 116 -4.93 0.13 21.86
N LEU A 117 -4.43 -0.44 20.78
CA LEU A 117 -2.99 -0.68 20.55
C LEU A 117 -2.26 0.56 20.03
N LEU A 118 -2.98 1.51 19.45
CA LEU A 118 -2.44 2.68 18.79
C LEU A 118 -3.39 3.88 18.96
N SER A 119 -2.83 5.08 19.11
CA SER A 119 -3.58 6.33 19.03
C SER A 119 -3.16 7.15 17.83
N LEU A 120 -4.12 7.83 17.20
CA LEU A 120 -3.83 8.72 16.08
C LEU A 120 -3.00 9.94 16.49
N GLU A 121 -2.99 10.28 17.77
CA GLU A 121 -2.26 11.43 18.32
C GLU A 121 -0.85 11.07 18.81
N GLU A 122 -0.47 9.79 18.71
CA GLU A 122 0.90 9.38 19.06
C GLU A 122 1.92 10.02 18.10
N ARG A 123 2.98 10.57 18.70
CA ARG A 123 4.03 11.26 17.94
C ARG A 123 5.04 10.25 17.41
N LEU A 124 5.48 10.47 16.16
CA LEU A 124 6.48 9.59 15.54
C LEU A 124 7.82 9.58 16.28
N ALA A 125 8.22 10.72 16.85
CA ALA A 125 9.44 10.78 17.64
C ALA A 125 9.41 9.87 18.88
N ASP A 126 8.22 9.66 19.47
CA ASP A 126 8.06 8.78 20.64
C ASP A 126 7.92 7.30 20.22
N LEU A 127 7.43 7.06 19.02
CA LEU A 127 7.30 5.71 18.44
C LEU A 127 8.64 5.12 17.98
N PHE A 128 9.59 5.98 17.59
CA PHE A 128 10.91 5.58 17.07
C PHE A 128 12.06 6.36 17.77
N PRO A 129 12.15 6.32 19.10
CA PRO A 129 13.15 7.14 19.83
C PRO A 129 14.59 6.78 19.47
N GLU A 130 14.86 5.53 19.06
CA GLU A 130 16.19 5.07 18.67
C GLU A 130 16.61 5.51 17.26
N LEU A 131 15.65 5.97 16.44
CA LEU A 131 15.91 6.39 15.05
C LEU A 131 16.01 7.91 14.92
N VAL A 132 15.70 8.68 15.97
CA VAL A 132 15.71 10.14 15.93
C VAL A 132 16.75 10.74 16.85
N THR A 133 17.52 11.69 16.36
CA THR A 133 18.39 12.53 17.22
C THR A 133 17.55 13.57 17.97
N PRO A 134 18.06 14.16 19.07
CA PRO A 134 17.37 15.24 19.77
C PRO A 134 16.99 16.43 18.88
N THR A 135 17.79 16.71 17.87
CA THR A 135 17.52 17.78 16.89
C THR A 135 16.36 17.38 15.97
N GLN A 136 16.36 16.17 15.43
CA GLN A 136 15.28 15.66 14.59
C GLN A 136 13.96 15.56 15.36
N ALA A 137 14.00 15.09 16.62
CA ALA A 137 12.81 15.02 17.47
C ALA A 137 12.15 16.40 17.65
N LYS A 138 12.93 17.49 17.69
CA LYS A 138 12.38 18.87 17.70
C LYS A 138 11.74 19.26 16.37
N VAL A 139 12.31 18.83 15.24
CA VAL A 139 11.78 19.12 13.89
C VAL A 139 10.45 18.43 13.66
N ILE A 140 10.32 17.15 14.05
CA ILE A 140 9.12 16.35 13.83
C ILE A 140 8.22 16.26 15.08
N LYS A 141 8.42 17.17 16.06
CA LYS A 141 7.74 17.10 17.38
C LYS A 141 6.21 17.01 17.33
N ASN A 142 5.61 17.62 16.30
CA ASN A 142 4.15 17.65 16.11
C ASN A 142 3.66 16.57 15.11
N MET A 143 4.56 15.76 14.54
CA MET A 143 4.20 14.76 13.55
C MET A 143 3.62 13.52 14.24
N THR A 144 2.37 13.19 13.91
CA THR A 144 1.61 12.10 14.53
C THR A 144 1.18 11.05 13.51
N VAL A 145 0.64 9.94 13.99
CA VAL A 145 0.03 8.89 13.18
C VAL A 145 -1.08 9.45 12.28
N ARG A 146 -1.88 10.41 12.78
CA ARG A 146 -2.90 11.10 12.00
C ARG A 146 -2.32 11.75 10.74
N HIS A 147 -1.19 12.41 10.85
CA HIS A 147 -0.55 13.08 9.71
C HIS A 147 -0.04 12.10 8.66
N LEU A 148 0.35 10.88 9.05
CA LEU A 148 0.65 9.81 8.11
C LEU A 148 -0.59 9.37 7.34
N LEU A 149 -1.71 9.11 8.03
CA LEU A 149 -2.98 8.68 7.41
C LEU A 149 -3.56 9.73 6.46
N THR A 150 -3.42 11.00 6.82
CA THR A 150 -3.97 12.12 6.04
C THR A 150 -3.00 12.66 4.99
N MET A 151 -1.83 12.03 4.81
CA MET A 151 -0.79 12.48 3.88
C MET A 151 -0.38 13.95 4.11
N SER A 152 -0.31 14.37 5.37
CA SER A 152 -0.04 15.76 5.76
C SER A 152 1.23 15.93 6.60
N THR A 153 2.19 15.02 6.48
CA THR A 153 3.46 15.09 7.20
C THR A 153 4.41 16.16 6.66
N GLY A 154 4.29 16.53 5.39
CA GLY A 154 5.22 17.42 4.70
C GLY A 154 6.56 16.77 4.35
N CYS A 155 6.82 15.54 4.78
CA CYS A 155 8.07 14.85 4.46
C CYS A 155 8.22 14.64 2.96
N ARG A 156 9.41 14.88 2.44
CA ARG A 156 9.68 14.70 1.01
C ARG A 156 9.71 13.23 0.66
N PHE A 157 9.04 12.89 -0.43
CA PHE A 157 9.18 11.58 -1.03
C PHE A 157 10.53 11.49 -1.77
N ASN A 158 11.30 10.48 -1.46
CA ASN A 158 12.58 10.24 -2.10
C ASN A 158 12.62 8.78 -2.60
N GLU A 159 12.08 8.54 -3.78
CA GLU A 159 12.06 7.19 -4.40
C GLU A 159 13.47 6.63 -4.56
N ILE A 160 14.40 7.46 -5.04
CA ILE A 160 15.80 7.03 -5.24
C ILE A 160 16.45 6.70 -3.90
N GLY A 161 16.21 7.53 -2.87
CA GLY A 161 16.71 7.27 -1.52
C GLY A 161 16.17 5.98 -0.93
N SER A 162 14.87 5.69 -1.12
CA SER A 162 14.26 4.44 -0.63
C SER A 162 14.79 3.19 -1.33
N MET A 163 15.25 3.30 -2.57
CA MET A 163 15.91 2.20 -3.29
C MET A 163 17.33 1.93 -2.78
N LEU A 164 17.97 2.92 -2.14
CA LEU A 164 19.37 2.89 -1.76
C LEU A 164 19.60 2.71 -0.26
N ASP A 165 18.57 2.93 0.55
CA ASP A 165 18.65 2.82 1.99
C ASP A 165 17.97 1.54 2.47
N GLU A 166 18.62 0.84 3.41
CA GLU A 166 18.02 -0.35 4.03
C GLU A 166 16.99 0.02 5.08
N ASN A 167 17.13 1.19 5.72
CA ASN A 167 16.25 1.64 6.80
C ASN A 167 15.35 2.79 6.35
N TRP A 168 14.23 2.44 5.74
CA TRP A 168 13.26 3.41 5.23
C TRP A 168 12.60 4.25 6.32
N ALA A 169 12.39 3.68 7.51
CA ALA A 169 11.84 4.42 8.64
C ALA A 169 12.80 5.54 9.10
N LYS A 170 14.08 5.21 9.22
CA LYS A 170 15.11 6.20 9.55
C LYS A 170 15.19 7.29 8.48
N MET A 171 15.26 6.89 7.21
CA MET A 171 15.29 7.84 6.09
C MET A 171 14.07 8.79 6.10
N PHE A 172 12.88 8.27 6.38
CA PHE A 172 11.68 9.08 6.49
C PHE A 172 11.77 10.08 7.64
N LEU A 173 12.19 9.64 8.83
CA LEU A 173 12.30 10.47 10.03
C LEU A 173 13.42 11.53 9.94
N GLU A 174 14.45 11.29 9.11
CA GLU A 174 15.51 12.26 8.81
C GLU A 174 15.10 13.30 7.77
N SER A 175 13.99 13.09 7.06
CA SER A 175 13.48 14.02 6.06
C SER A 175 12.98 15.31 6.73
N LEU A 176 13.41 16.45 6.20
CA LEU A 176 12.90 17.75 6.64
C LEU A 176 11.52 18.00 6.03
N PRO A 177 10.48 18.25 6.84
CA PRO A 177 9.17 18.63 6.33
C PRO A 177 9.22 19.93 5.52
N LYS A 178 8.47 20.00 4.42
CA LYS A 178 8.32 21.22 3.58
C LYS A 178 7.39 22.24 4.21
N PHE A 179 6.48 21.77 5.06
CA PHE A 179 5.48 22.56 5.76
C PHE A 179 5.20 21.94 7.14
N GLU A 180 4.60 22.72 8.02
CA GLU A 180 4.20 22.20 9.34
C GLU A 180 3.19 21.04 9.18
N PRO A 181 3.41 19.89 9.87
CA PRO A 181 2.50 18.75 9.78
C PRO A 181 1.06 19.13 10.05
N GLY A 182 0.15 18.65 9.21
CA GLY A 182 -1.28 18.92 9.30
C GLY A 182 -1.76 20.18 8.55
N THR A 183 -0.87 21.01 8.00
CA THR A 183 -1.27 22.27 7.35
C THR A 183 -1.50 22.16 5.85
N ALA A 184 -0.99 21.12 5.20
CA ALA A 184 -1.16 20.88 3.78
C ALA A 184 -1.14 19.38 3.47
N PHE A 185 -1.67 19.02 2.32
CA PHE A 185 -1.64 17.66 1.79
C PHE A 185 -0.48 17.52 0.79
N GLU A 186 0.32 16.47 0.95
CA GLU A 186 1.27 16.02 -0.06
C GLU A 186 1.30 14.50 -0.10
N TYR A 187 0.92 13.92 -1.24
CA TYR A 187 0.93 12.47 -1.42
C TYR A 187 2.35 11.91 -1.28
N ASN A 188 2.51 10.92 -0.38
CA ASN A 188 3.79 10.28 -0.13
C ASN A 188 3.59 8.83 0.33
N SER A 189 4.02 7.86 -0.48
CA SER A 189 3.87 6.44 -0.17
C SER A 189 4.65 5.99 1.06
N LEU A 190 5.71 6.72 1.46
CA LEU A 190 6.42 6.42 2.70
C LEU A 190 5.57 6.68 3.95
N ASN A 191 4.52 7.52 3.87
CA ASN A 191 3.58 7.69 4.97
C ASN A 191 2.89 6.36 5.32
N THR A 192 2.43 5.63 4.31
CA THR A 192 1.79 4.32 4.54
C THR A 192 2.79 3.22 4.90
N TYR A 193 4.02 3.29 4.39
CA TYR A 193 5.09 2.43 4.90
C TYR A 193 5.33 2.65 6.40
N MET A 194 5.38 3.91 6.85
CA MET A 194 5.55 4.22 8.28
C MET A 194 4.39 3.68 9.13
N LEU A 195 3.16 3.68 8.61
CA LEU A 195 2.01 3.06 9.29
C LEU A 195 2.21 1.54 9.45
N ALA A 196 2.69 0.85 8.42
CA ALA A 196 3.01 -0.58 8.50
C ALA A 196 4.15 -0.85 9.51
N ALA A 197 5.19 0.00 9.52
CA ALA A 197 6.29 -0.10 10.48
C ALA A 197 5.83 0.14 11.93
N ILE A 198 4.92 1.09 12.15
CA ILE A 198 4.32 1.36 13.47
C ILE A 198 3.50 0.16 13.93
N LEU A 199 2.67 -0.41 13.05
CA LEU A 199 1.87 -1.59 13.37
C LEU A 199 2.75 -2.77 13.75
N ALA A 200 3.80 -3.05 12.95
CA ALA A 200 4.73 -4.13 13.24
C ALA A 200 5.41 -3.93 14.62
N ARG A 201 5.79 -2.70 14.94
CA ARG A 201 6.39 -2.35 16.22
C ARG A 201 5.43 -2.52 17.40
N ARG A 202 4.18 -2.12 17.25
CA ARG A 202 3.16 -2.18 18.32
C ARG A 202 2.64 -3.59 18.58
N THR A 203 2.49 -4.37 17.52
CA THR A 203 1.86 -5.68 17.59
C THR A 203 2.87 -6.83 17.68
N GLY A 204 4.12 -6.59 17.31
CA GLY A 204 5.13 -7.64 17.13
C GLY A 204 4.85 -8.55 15.93
N GLN A 205 3.88 -8.20 15.10
CA GLN A 205 3.43 -8.96 13.92
C GLN A 205 3.69 -8.15 12.65
N THR A 206 3.84 -8.83 11.53
CA THR A 206 3.83 -8.15 10.24
C THR A 206 2.43 -7.59 9.96
N LEU A 207 2.30 -6.60 9.06
CA LEU A 207 1.01 -6.06 8.62
C LEU A 207 0.08 -7.17 8.14
N VAL A 208 0.61 -8.10 7.34
CA VAL A 208 -0.13 -9.23 6.79
C VAL A 208 -0.59 -10.18 7.90
N ASP A 209 0.30 -10.56 8.82
CA ASP A 209 -0.05 -11.48 9.90
C ASP A 209 -1.06 -10.87 10.87
N TYR A 210 -0.95 -9.57 11.14
CA TYR A 210 -1.91 -8.83 11.94
C TYR A 210 -3.30 -8.80 11.30
N LEU A 211 -3.37 -8.58 9.99
CA LEU A 211 -4.61 -8.51 9.24
C LEU A 211 -5.21 -9.88 8.89
N ARG A 212 -4.42 -10.95 8.90
CA ARG A 212 -4.87 -12.27 8.48
C ARG A 212 -6.15 -12.70 9.20
N PRO A 213 -6.20 -12.81 10.54
CA PRO A 213 -7.42 -13.21 11.25
C PRO A 213 -8.48 -12.10 11.31
N ARG A 214 -8.11 -10.83 11.11
CA ARG A 214 -8.98 -9.67 11.30
C ARG A 214 -9.69 -9.21 10.03
N LEU A 215 -9.07 -9.42 8.89
CA LEU A 215 -9.57 -8.95 7.60
C LEU A 215 -9.58 -10.04 6.54
N PHE A 216 -8.44 -10.68 6.28
CA PHE A 216 -8.30 -11.55 5.12
C PHE A 216 -9.10 -12.84 5.26
N GLU A 217 -8.99 -13.55 6.38
CA GLU A 217 -9.74 -14.78 6.63
C GLU A 217 -11.25 -14.55 6.69
N PRO A 218 -11.78 -13.54 7.42
CA PRO A 218 -13.20 -13.25 7.42
C PRO A 218 -13.77 -12.94 6.03
N LEU A 219 -12.95 -12.31 5.15
CA LEU A 219 -13.34 -12.00 3.78
C LEU A 219 -13.06 -13.14 2.79
N GLY A 220 -12.44 -14.24 3.22
CA GLY A 220 -12.05 -15.35 2.35
C GLY A 220 -10.93 -14.99 1.37
N ILE A 221 -10.09 -14.01 1.71
CA ILE A 221 -8.95 -13.60 0.89
C ILE A 221 -7.75 -14.45 1.27
N GLU A 222 -7.46 -15.47 0.45
CA GLU A 222 -6.39 -16.44 0.73
C GLU A 222 -5.16 -16.26 -0.17
N ARG A 223 -5.34 -15.78 -1.40
CA ARG A 223 -4.30 -15.65 -2.42
C ARG A 223 -3.91 -14.20 -2.65
N PHE A 224 -2.87 -13.78 -1.96
CA PHE A 224 -2.26 -12.47 -2.17
C PHE A 224 -0.77 -12.52 -1.84
N GLN A 225 -0.04 -11.56 -2.38
CA GLN A 225 1.36 -11.32 -2.08
C GLN A 225 1.53 -9.88 -1.65
N TRP A 226 2.38 -9.65 -0.66
CA TRP A 226 2.73 -8.31 -0.20
C TRP A 226 4.23 -8.15 -0.18
N GLU A 227 4.71 -7.07 -0.78
CA GLU A 227 6.14 -6.77 -0.82
C GLU A 227 6.63 -6.15 0.49
N THR A 228 7.91 -6.39 0.79
CA THR A 228 8.58 -5.84 1.97
C THR A 228 9.73 -4.92 1.56
N CYS A 229 10.14 -4.03 2.49
CA CYS A 229 11.41 -3.33 2.40
C CYS A 229 12.58 -4.29 2.74
N PRO A 230 13.85 -3.85 2.60
CA PRO A 230 15.01 -4.69 2.94
C PRO A 230 15.02 -5.23 4.38
N GLN A 231 14.38 -4.53 5.32
CA GLN A 231 14.28 -4.95 6.72
C GLN A 231 13.09 -5.90 7.00
N GLY A 232 12.36 -6.32 5.97
CA GLY A 232 11.22 -7.24 6.10
C GLY A 232 9.91 -6.59 6.53
N VAL A 233 9.85 -5.26 6.65
CA VAL A 233 8.60 -4.54 6.91
C VAL A 233 7.83 -4.42 5.60
N GLU A 234 6.55 -4.77 5.62
CA GLU A 234 5.69 -4.66 4.44
C GLU A 234 5.57 -3.20 3.98
N LYS A 235 5.62 -3.02 2.65
CA LYS A 235 5.31 -1.73 2.04
C LYS A 235 3.85 -1.41 2.33
N GLY A 236 3.57 -0.23 2.83
CA GLY A 236 2.21 0.16 3.19
C GLY A 236 1.28 0.43 2.00
N GLY A 237 1.76 0.27 0.76
CA GLY A 237 0.98 0.46 -0.46
C GLY A 237 1.75 1.06 -1.61
#